data_b83fba8b54b7cfa663868ee1d2d65d68
#
_entry.id   b83fba8b54b7cfa663868ee1d2d65d68
#
_cell.length_a   1.000
_cell.length_b   1.000
_cell.length_c   1.000
_cell.angle_alpha   90.00
_cell.angle_beta   90.00
_cell.angle_gamma   90.00
#
_symmetry.space_group_name_H-M   'P 1'
#
loop_
_entity.id
_entity.type
_entity.pdbx_description
1 polymer ?
#
loop_
_entity_poly.entity_id
_entity_poly.type
_entity_poly.pdbx_seq_one_letter_code
_entity_poly.pdbx_strand_id
1 'polypeptide(L)'
;QMCIRDRLTPTKINDKILSQVLNHIRVSEHLRYIELEIFGSEHWEISFGQKDPKQSLQVEELSIENENLAVLSWQAGLPCPDPRMMKNLGQMVAKALYSHKTQRQQEQLLLMEERSIIARELHDSLAQVLSFLQIQLTLLKHNLKKEDEESKEKGIAIIGEFEQALSDGYSQLRELLATFRLTVQEANLQVALEQVIESLRSQTKMQM
;
A
#
# COMPACT_ATOMS: atom_id res chain seq x y z
N GLN A 1 4.85 9.43 33.03
CA GLN A 1 4.81 7.99 32.66
C GLN A 1 3.86 7.85 31.49
N MET A 2 4.40 7.73 30.29
CA MET A 2 3.58 7.49 29.10
C MET A 2 3.16 6.03 29.10
N CYS A 3 1.85 5.77 29.13
CA CYS A 3 1.29 4.43 29.25
C CYS A 3 1.69 3.56 28.05
N ILE A 4 2.07 2.29 28.27
CA ILE A 4 2.38 1.31 27.22
C ILE A 4 1.25 1.25 26.19
N ARG A 5 0.00 1.37 26.65
CA ARG A 5 -1.21 1.37 25.82
C ARG A 5 -1.21 2.47 24.75
N ASP A 6 -0.64 3.65 25.05
CA ASP A 6 -0.63 4.79 24.11
C ASP A 6 0.44 4.64 23.01
N ARG A 7 1.40 3.73 23.19
CA ARG A 7 2.45 3.44 22.21
C ARG A 7 2.07 2.34 21.21
N LEU A 8 1.14 1.46 21.58
CA LEU A 8 0.69 0.34 20.75
C LEU A 8 -0.59 0.71 19.98
N THR A 9 -0.58 1.84 19.26
CA THR A 9 -1.66 2.15 18.32
C THR A 9 -1.40 1.48 16.97
N PRO A 10 -2.43 0.94 16.30
CA PRO A 10 -2.28 0.16 15.05
C PRO A 10 -1.49 0.86 13.95
N THR A 11 -1.63 2.19 13.87
CA THR A 11 -0.97 3.04 12.86
C THR A 11 0.52 3.28 13.11
N LYS A 12 1.06 2.87 14.27
CA LYS A 12 2.44 3.19 14.68
C LYS A 12 3.30 1.96 15.00
N ILE A 13 2.79 0.75 14.77
CA ILE A 13 3.58 -0.45 15.05
C ILE A 13 4.67 -0.58 13.98
N ASN A 14 5.90 -0.40 14.41
CA ASN A 14 7.11 -0.69 13.66
C ASN A 14 8.16 -1.29 14.61
N ASP A 15 9.24 -1.82 14.05
CA ASP A 15 10.36 -2.45 14.79
C ASP A 15 10.86 -1.59 15.94
N LYS A 16 10.96 -0.29 15.72
CA LYS A 16 11.47 0.67 16.70
C LYS A 16 10.53 0.79 17.91
N ILE A 17 9.21 0.82 17.67
CA ILE A 17 8.22 0.96 18.75
C ILE A 17 8.11 -0.36 19.52
N LEU A 18 8.06 -1.50 18.82
CA LEU A 18 8.07 -2.81 19.47
C LEU A 18 9.33 -3.00 20.31
N SER A 19 10.50 -2.66 19.78
CA SER A 19 11.76 -2.67 20.50
C SER A 19 11.74 -1.81 21.77
N GLN A 20 11.18 -0.60 21.68
CA GLN A 20 11.04 0.29 22.84
C GLN A 20 10.08 -0.27 23.89
N VAL A 21 8.95 -0.85 23.45
CA VAL A 21 7.97 -1.46 24.36
C VAL A 21 8.56 -2.68 25.06
N LEU A 22 9.21 -3.57 24.32
CA LEU A 22 9.84 -4.76 24.88
C LEU A 22 10.94 -4.40 25.89
N ASN A 23 11.81 -3.46 25.53
CA ASN A 23 12.86 -3.04 26.48
C ASN A 23 12.26 -2.34 27.70
N HIS A 24 11.16 -1.59 27.54
CA HIS A 24 10.46 -1.01 28.68
C HIS A 24 9.86 -2.08 29.60
N ILE A 25 9.20 -3.09 29.02
CA ILE A 25 8.69 -4.24 29.79
C ILE A 25 9.83 -4.94 30.52
N ARG A 26 10.94 -5.20 29.86
CA ARG A 26 12.11 -5.82 30.48
C ARG A 26 12.60 -5.06 31.72
N VAL A 27 12.67 -3.74 31.62
CA VAL A 27 13.16 -2.91 32.72
C VAL A 27 12.12 -2.77 33.84
N SER A 28 10.83 -2.56 33.52
CA SER A 28 9.77 -2.38 34.50
C SER A 28 9.49 -3.65 35.31
N GLU A 29 9.53 -4.81 34.64
CA GLU A 29 9.26 -6.12 35.25
C GLU A 29 10.54 -6.83 35.73
N HIS A 30 11.68 -6.14 35.70
CA HIS A 30 12.98 -6.66 36.13
C HIS A 30 13.37 -7.99 35.47
N LEU A 31 13.07 -8.13 34.16
CA LEU A 31 13.40 -9.33 33.42
C LEU A 31 14.88 -9.36 33.05
N ARG A 32 15.52 -10.53 33.15
CA ARG A 32 16.88 -10.73 32.64
C ARG A 32 16.94 -10.77 31.14
N TYR A 33 15.96 -11.43 30.55
CA TYR A 33 15.82 -11.60 29.11
C TYR A 33 14.38 -11.52 28.70
N ILE A 34 14.10 -10.93 27.53
CA ILE A 34 12.81 -10.92 26.86
C ILE A 34 13.03 -11.02 25.35
N GLU A 35 12.19 -11.78 24.68
CA GLU A 35 12.23 -12.06 23.26
C GLU A 35 10.80 -12.09 22.72
N LEU A 36 10.58 -11.46 21.58
CA LEU A 36 9.33 -11.52 20.83
C LEU A 36 9.65 -12.03 19.43
N GLU A 37 9.14 -13.20 19.12
CA GLU A 37 9.22 -13.84 17.82
C GLU A 37 7.88 -13.62 17.10
N ILE A 38 7.89 -12.93 15.96
CA ILE A 38 6.67 -12.55 15.23
C ILE A 38 6.56 -13.39 13.97
N PHE A 39 5.40 -14.02 13.78
CA PHE A 39 5.08 -14.83 12.62
C PHE A 39 4.35 -14.00 11.55
N GLY A 40 4.82 -14.08 10.30
CA GLY A 40 4.22 -13.33 9.18
C GLY A 40 4.89 -13.70 7.86
N SER A 41 4.71 -12.83 6.85
CA SER A 41 5.41 -12.94 5.56
C SER A 41 6.94 -12.84 5.70
N GLU A 42 7.39 -12.10 6.71
CA GLU A 42 8.77 -12.03 7.16
C GLU A 42 8.79 -12.45 8.63
N HIS A 43 9.59 -13.45 8.93
CA HIS A 43 9.84 -13.90 10.29
C HIS A 43 10.90 -13.00 10.92
N TRP A 44 10.61 -12.39 12.04
CA TRP A 44 11.56 -11.51 12.72
C TRP A 44 11.47 -11.64 14.23
N GLU A 45 12.59 -11.43 14.83
CA GLU A 45 12.84 -11.63 16.26
C GLU A 45 13.40 -10.34 16.86
N ILE A 46 12.86 -9.95 17.98
CA ILE A 46 13.37 -8.82 18.78
C ILE A 46 13.69 -9.34 20.17
N SER A 47 14.93 -9.19 20.61
CA SER A 47 15.35 -9.65 21.94
C SER A 47 16.16 -8.60 22.70
N PHE A 48 16.02 -8.61 24.03
CA PHE A 48 16.76 -7.74 24.94
C PHE A 48 17.22 -8.50 26.19
N GLY A 49 18.43 -8.18 26.65
CA GLY A 49 19.05 -8.80 27.81
C GLY A 49 19.96 -9.96 27.46
N GLN A 50 20.36 -10.72 28.45
CA GLN A 50 21.22 -11.90 28.28
C GLN A 50 20.49 -13.15 28.74
N LYS A 51 20.36 -14.10 27.83
CA LYS A 51 19.74 -15.41 28.09
C LYS A 51 20.67 -16.26 28.95
N ASP A 52 20.20 -16.67 30.11
CA ASP A 52 20.94 -17.58 31.01
C ASP A 52 20.55 -19.03 30.66
N PRO A 53 21.48 -19.86 30.20
CA PRO A 53 21.17 -21.23 29.81
C PRO A 53 20.77 -22.12 31.00
N LYS A 54 21.04 -21.67 32.25
CA LYS A 54 20.70 -22.41 33.49
C LYS A 54 19.29 -22.06 34.01
N GLN A 55 18.67 -21.01 33.52
CA GLN A 55 17.34 -20.58 33.95
C GLN A 55 16.27 -20.99 32.94
N SER A 56 15.14 -21.48 33.43
CA SER A 56 13.99 -21.81 32.55
C SER A 56 13.45 -20.61 31.83
N LEU A 57 13.18 -20.77 30.53
CA LEU A 57 12.48 -19.81 29.69
C LEU A 57 10.97 -19.97 29.90
N GLN A 58 10.30 -18.90 30.23
CA GLN A 58 8.84 -18.84 30.21
C GLN A 58 8.38 -18.40 28.83
N VAL A 59 7.30 -19.00 28.34
CA VAL A 59 6.81 -18.79 26.97
C VAL A 59 5.31 -18.54 27.01
N GLU A 60 4.86 -17.52 26.31
CA GLU A 60 3.44 -17.20 26.12
C GLU A 60 3.16 -17.09 24.61
N GLU A 61 2.24 -17.89 24.12
CA GLU A 61 1.78 -17.83 22.74
C GLU A 61 0.77 -16.69 22.57
N LEU A 62 1.04 -15.80 21.63
CA LEU A 62 0.23 -14.64 21.33
C LEU A 62 -0.68 -14.93 20.15
N SER A 63 -1.89 -15.43 20.45
CA SER A 63 -2.87 -15.81 19.45
C SER A 63 -4.18 -15.03 19.60
N ILE A 64 -4.82 -14.71 18.49
CA ILE A 64 -6.17 -14.13 18.42
C ILE A 64 -6.95 -14.87 17.34
N GLU A 65 -8.21 -15.24 17.62
CA GLU A 65 -9.11 -15.90 16.67
C GLU A 65 -8.50 -17.16 16.03
N ASN A 66 -7.80 -17.98 16.82
CA ASN A 66 -7.06 -19.18 16.39
C ASN A 66 -5.86 -18.90 15.45
N GLU A 67 -5.48 -17.65 15.27
CA GLU A 67 -4.29 -17.29 14.53
C GLU A 67 -3.12 -17.04 15.49
N ASN A 68 -2.02 -17.77 15.33
CA ASN A 68 -0.80 -17.55 16.08
C ASN A 68 -0.01 -16.41 15.45
N LEU A 69 0.12 -15.29 16.17
CA LEU A 69 0.73 -14.05 15.67
C LEU A 69 2.18 -13.93 16.07
N ALA A 70 2.51 -14.35 17.31
CA ALA A 70 3.83 -14.21 17.87
C ALA A 70 4.01 -15.13 19.07
N VAL A 71 5.26 -15.25 19.52
CA VAL A 71 5.63 -15.90 20.78
C VAL A 71 6.43 -14.92 21.62
N LEU A 72 5.99 -14.70 22.86
CA LEU A 72 6.70 -13.91 23.85
C LEU A 72 7.44 -14.84 24.81
N SER A 73 8.75 -14.75 24.86
CA SER A 73 9.60 -15.56 25.73
C SER A 73 10.36 -14.67 26.71
N TRP A 74 10.50 -15.09 27.98
CA TRP A 74 11.25 -14.31 28.96
C TRP A 74 11.89 -15.14 30.04
N GLN A 75 12.90 -14.56 30.68
CA GLN A 75 13.51 -15.08 31.92
C GLN A 75 13.33 -14.04 33.02
N ALA A 76 12.82 -14.51 34.15
CA ALA A 76 12.56 -13.65 35.31
C ALA A 76 13.86 -13.16 35.95
N GLY A 77 13.85 -11.92 36.42
CA GLY A 77 14.85 -11.38 37.35
C GLY A 77 14.35 -11.42 38.79
N LEU A 78 14.87 -10.52 39.62
CA LEU A 78 14.42 -10.35 41.01
C LEU A 78 13.95 -8.88 41.17
N PRO A 79 12.73 -8.66 41.70
CA PRO A 79 11.69 -9.65 42.06
C PRO A 79 11.10 -10.35 40.81
N CYS A 80 10.52 -11.55 41.02
CA CYS A 80 9.83 -12.25 39.95
C CYS A 80 8.62 -11.43 39.44
N PRO A 81 8.39 -11.35 38.10
CA PRO A 81 7.25 -10.68 37.56
C PRO A 81 5.94 -11.38 37.92
N ASP A 82 4.86 -10.63 38.08
CA ASP A 82 3.53 -11.21 38.29
C ASP A 82 3.07 -11.93 36.99
N PRO A 83 2.76 -13.23 37.04
CA PRO A 83 2.29 -13.98 35.87
C PRO A 83 1.04 -13.39 35.22
N ARG A 84 0.15 -12.80 36.01
CA ARG A 84 -1.07 -12.12 35.48
C ARG A 84 -0.71 -10.89 34.67
N MET A 85 0.29 -10.14 35.11
CA MET A 85 0.76 -8.95 34.42
C MET A 85 1.42 -9.33 33.09
N MET A 86 2.28 -10.34 33.07
CA MET A 86 2.90 -10.83 31.83
C MET A 86 1.87 -11.33 30.83
N LYS A 87 0.86 -12.05 31.27
CA LYS A 87 -0.26 -12.47 30.42
C LYS A 87 -1.03 -11.29 29.84
N ASN A 88 -1.34 -10.28 30.66
CA ASN A 88 -2.03 -9.08 30.19
C ASN A 88 -1.19 -8.30 29.16
N LEU A 89 0.12 -8.17 29.38
CA LEU A 89 1.04 -7.55 28.44
C LEU A 89 1.10 -8.34 27.13
N GLY A 90 1.18 -9.66 27.18
CA GLY A 90 1.11 -10.53 26.00
C GLY A 90 -0.17 -10.29 25.21
N GLN A 91 -1.33 -10.26 25.87
CA GLN A 91 -2.60 -9.98 25.21
C GLN A 91 -2.68 -8.57 24.58
N MET A 92 -2.08 -7.57 25.21
CA MET A 92 -1.99 -6.23 24.63
C MET A 92 -1.14 -6.20 23.36
N VAL A 93 0.01 -6.88 23.39
CA VAL A 93 0.88 -7.03 22.21
C VAL A 93 0.16 -7.80 21.09
N ALA A 94 -0.49 -8.92 21.43
CA ALA A 94 -1.28 -9.71 20.48
C ALA A 94 -2.36 -8.87 19.78
N LYS A 95 -3.15 -8.12 20.55
CA LYS A 95 -4.18 -7.23 20.01
C LYS A 95 -3.59 -6.16 19.08
N ALA A 96 -2.47 -5.58 19.47
CA ALA A 96 -1.82 -4.56 18.66
C ALA A 96 -1.30 -5.15 17.33
N LEU A 97 -0.63 -6.31 17.36
CA LEU A 97 -0.16 -7.00 16.16
C LEU A 97 -1.33 -7.41 15.24
N TYR A 98 -2.40 -7.96 15.80
CA TYR A 98 -3.59 -8.35 15.04
C TYR A 98 -4.24 -7.15 14.36
N SER A 99 -4.44 -6.06 15.11
CA SER A 99 -5.02 -4.83 14.57
C SER A 99 -4.17 -4.23 13.45
N HIS A 100 -2.84 -4.21 13.61
CA HIS A 100 -1.91 -3.75 12.58
C HIS A 100 -1.98 -4.63 11.32
N LYS A 101 -1.99 -5.95 11.50
CA LYS A 101 -2.14 -6.91 10.39
C LYS A 101 -3.43 -6.69 9.62
N THR A 102 -4.57 -6.61 10.35
CA THR A 102 -5.89 -6.40 9.76
C THR A 102 -5.96 -5.08 8.99
N GLN A 103 -5.42 -4.00 9.57
CA GLN A 103 -5.35 -2.72 8.90
C GLN A 103 -4.54 -2.78 7.60
N ARG A 104 -3.35 -3.41 7.62
CA ARG A 104 -2.56 -3.60 6.40
C ARG A 104 -3.29 -4.40 5.32
N GLN A 105 -4.00 -5.45 5.72
CA GLN A 105 -4.81 -6.22 4.79
C GLN A 105 -5.94 -5.40 4.17
N GLN A 106 -6.62 -4.58 4.98
CA GLN A 106 -7.65 -3.66 4.48
C GLN A 106 -7.10 -2.63 3.50
N GLU A 107 -5.95 -2.03 3.81
CA GLU A 107 -5.26 -1.10 2.91
C GLU A 107 -4.90 -1.77 1.58
N GLN A 108 -4.39 -3.00 1.61
CA GLN A 108 -4.08 -3.77 0.39
C GLN A 108 -5.33 -4.08 -0.43
N LEU A 109 -6.44 -4.45 0.21
CA LEU A 109 -7.72 -4.71 -0.48
C LEU A 109 -8.25 -3.44 -1.16
N LEU A 110 -8.22 -2.29 -0.47
CA LEU A 110 -8.62 -1.00 -1.04
C LEU A 110 -7.76 -0.62 -2.26
N LEU A 111 -6.44 -0.83 -2.18
CA LEU A 111 -5.56 -0.59 -3.33
C LEU A 111 -5.85 -1.54 -4.51
N MET A 112 -6.20 -2.79 -4.24
CA MET A 112 -6.58 -3.75 -5.29
C MET A 112 -7.92 -3.38 -5.93
N GLU A 113 -8.89 -2.94 -5.13
CA GLU A 113 -10.19 -2.46 -5.62
C GLU A 113 -10.03 -1.21 -6.49
N GLU A 114 -9.27 -0.22 -6.04
CA GLU A 114 -8.94 0.98 -6.80
C GLU A 114 -8.28 0.62 -8.15
N ARG A 115 -7.29 -0.27 -8.15
CA ARG A 115 -6.66 -0.76 -9.38
C ARG A 115 -7.66 -1.42 -10.33
N SER A 116 -8.61 -2.18 -9.80
CA SER A 116 -9.64 -2.85 -10.59
C SER A 116 -10.59 -1.85 -11.24
N ILE A 117 -10.98 -0.80 -10.52
CA ILE A 117 -11.83 0.28 -11.05
C ILE A 117 -11.10 1.00 -12.19
N ILE A 118 -9.85 1.43 -11.97
CA ILE A 118 -9.04 2.12 -12.98
C ILE A 118 -8.84 1.25 -14.23
N ALA A 119 -8.55 -0.05 -14.05
CA ALA A 119 -8.38 -0.95 -15.18
C ALA A 119 -9.67 -1.07 -16.02
N ARG A 120 -10.83 -1.03 -15.39
CA ARG A 120 -12.12 -1.04 -16.10
C ARG A 120 -12.37 0.26 -16.84
N GLU A 121 -12.15 1.41 -16.20
CA GLU A 121 -12.29 2.72 -16.84
C GLU A 121 -11.33 2.87 -18.04
N LEU A 122 -10.09 2.40 -17.91
CA LEU A 122 -9.13 2.34 -19.01
C LEU A 122 -9.63 1.45 -20.15
N HIS A 123 -10.12 0.27 -19.85
CA HIS A 123 -10.64 -0.66 -20.84
C HIS A 123 -11.82 -0.05 -21.61
N ASP A 124 -12.77 0.56 -20.89
CA ASP A 124 -13.97 1.12 -21.49
C ASP A 124 -13.66 2.35 -22.35
N SER A 125 -12.78 3.23 -21.88
CA SER A 125 -12.29 4.37 -22.65
C SER A 125 -11.56 3.94 -23.91
N LEU A 126 -10.63 2.99 -23.82
CA LEU A 126 -9.91 2.44 -24.97
C LEU A 126 -10.84 1.74 -25.97
N ALA A 127 -11.80 0.96 -25.48
CA ALA A 127 -12.76 0.26 -26.34
C ALA A 127 -13.63 1.28 -27.14
N GLN A 128 -14.01 2.38 -26.52
CA GLN A 128 -14.78 3.43 -27.17
C GLN A 128 -13.96 4.09 -28.28
N VAL A 129 -12.71 4.51 -28.01
CA VAL A 129 -11.81 5.12 -28.99
C VAL A 129 -11.54 4.17 -30.15
N LEU A 130 -11.20 2.90 -29.86
CA LEU A 130 -10.93 1.91 -30.88
C LEU A 130 -12.15 1.62 -31.76
N SER A 131 -13.35 1.57 -31.19
CA SER A 131 -14.61 1.38 -31.93
C SER A 131 -14.88 2.55 -32.87
N PHE A 132 -14.68 3.78 -32.40
CA PHE A 132 -14.81 4.98 -33.23
C PHE A 132 -13.82 4.97 -34.41
N LEU A 133 -12.53 4.68 -34.13
CA LEU A 133 -11.48 4.59 -35.13
C LEU A 133 -11.79 3.52 -36.19
N GLN A 134 -12.36 2.37 -35.77
CA GLN A 134 -12.75 1.30 -36.68
C GLN A 134 -13.89 1.73 -37.64
N ILE A 135 -14.86 2.50 -37.15
CA ILE A 135 -15.94 3.08 -37.94
C ILE A 135 -15.36 4.07 -38.96
N GLN A 136 -14.52 5.01 -38.53
CA GLN A 136 -13.89 6.00 -39.38
C GLN A 136 -13.02 5.35 -40.47
N LEU A 137 -12.27 4.31 -40.13
CA LEU A 137 -11.49 3.56 -41.09
C LEU A 137 -12.36 2.88 -42.17
N THR A 138 -13.53 2.38 -41.74
CA THR A 138 -14.49 1.75 -42.69
C THR A 138 -15.08 2.79 -43.65
N LEU A 139 -15.46 3.98 -43.16
CA LEU A 139 -15.93 5.09 -43.96
C LEU A 139 -14.86 5.61 -44.92
N LEU A 140 -13.62 5.74 -44.44
CA LEU A 140 -12.49 6.15 -45.28
C LEU A 140 -12.25 5.14 -46.42
N LYS A 141 -12.23 3.84 -46.15
CA LYS A 141 -12.11 2.80 -47.17
C LYS A 141 -13.23 2.84 -48.20
N HIS A 142 -14.46 3.18 -47.77
CA HIS A 142 -15.60 3.31 -48.67
C HIS A 142 -15.43 4.53 -49.61
N ASN A 143 -15.01 5.69 -49.09
CA ASN A 143 -14.83 6.91 -49.87
C ASN A 143 -13.64 6.82 -50.81
N LEU A 144 -12.53 6.16 -50.41
CA LEU A 144 -11.36 5.95 -51.26
C LEU A 144 -11.63 5.04 -52.47
N LYS A 145 -12.70 4.25 -52.47
CA LYS A 145 -13.09 3.41 -53.62
C LYS A 145 -13.84 4.18 -54.69
N LYS A 146 -14.27 5.40 -54.42
CA LYS A 146 -14.94 6.27 -55.36
C LYS A 146 -13.92 7.25 -55.94
N GLU A 147 -13.98 7.48 -57.24
CA GLU A 147 -13.01 8.32 -57.96
C GLU A 147 -13.48 9.80 -58.11
N ASP A 148 -14.57 10.19 -57.41
CA ASP A 148 -15.09 11.57 -57.47
C ASP A 148 -14.38 12.49 -56.46
N GLU A 149 -14.32 13.81 -56.82
CA GLU A 149 -13.66 14.82 -55.97
C GLU A 149 -14.36 15.00 -54.61
N GLU A 150 -15.69 14.87 -54.56
CA GLU A 150 -16.45 14.96 -53.30
C GLU A 150 -16.07 13.85 -52.33
N SER A 151 -15.83 12.64 -52.80
CA SER A 151 -15.38 11.52 -52.01
C SER A 151 -13.94 11.70 -51.51
N LYS A 152 -13.07 12.35 -52.25
CA LYS A 152 -11.71 12.69 -51.83
C LYS A 152 -11.71 13.71 -50.69
N GLU A 153 -12.52 14.78 -50.80
CA GLU A 153 -12.67 15.78 -49.75
C GLU A 153 -13.21 15.16 -48.48
N LYS A 154 -14.23 14.30 -48.56
CA LYS A 154 -14.76 13.53 -47.42
C LYS A 154 -13.71 12.61 -46.83
N GLY A 155 -12.86 11.97 -47.62
CA GLY A 155 -11.75 11.14 -47.15
C GLY A 155 -10.74 11.92 -46.33
N ILE A 156 -10.38 13.14 -46.76
CA ILE A 156 -9.47 14.04 -46.05
C ILE A 156 -10.08 14.47 -44.70
N ALA A 157 -11.37 14.83 -44.69
CA ALA A 157 -12.07 15.19 -43.45
C ALA A 157 -12.07 14.04 -42.45
N ILE A 158 -12.32 12.79 -42.91
CA ILE A 158 -12.30 11.60 -42.05
C ILE A 158 -10.89 11.33 -41.47
N ILE A 159 -9.83 11.58 -42.23
CA ILE A 159 -8.45 11.50 -41.73
C ILE A 159 -8.23 12.48 -40.58
N GLY A 160 -8.68 13.73 -40.72
CA GLY A 160 -8.58 14.73 -39.67
C GLY A 160 -9.32 14.35 -38.38
N GLU A 161 -10.54 13.82 -38.51
CA GLU A 161 -11.31 13.31 -37.38
C GLU A 161 -10.62 12.10 -36.70
N PHE A 162 -9.99 11.23 -37.50
CA PHE A 162 -9.23 10.08 -36.99
C PHE A 162 -8.00 10.55 -36.21
N GLU A 163 -7.23 11.50 -36.72
CA GLU A 163 -6.06 12.06 -36.04
C GLU A 163 -6.44 12.73 -34.72
N GLN A 164 -7.53 13.49 -34.71
CA GLN A 164 -8.04 14.14 -33.50
C GLN A 164 -8.46 13.13 -32.45
N ALA A 165 -9.26 12.12 -32.83
CA ALA A 165 -9.70 11.08 -31.90
C ALA A 165 -8.53 10.26 -31.31
N LEU A 166 -7.50 10.00 -32.10
CA LEU A 166 -6.29 9.33 -31.63
C LEU A 166 -5.52 10.19 -30.64
N SER A 167 -5.39 11.48 -30.89
CA SER A 167 -4.73 12.45 -30.01
C SER A 167 -5.47 12.59 -28.69
N ASP A 168 -6.80 12.69 -28.73
CA ASP A 168 -7.64 12.81 -27.54
C ASP A 168 -7.60 11.53 -26.69
N GLY A 169 -7.70 10.37 -27.33
CA GLY A 169 -7.58 9.07 -26.64
C GLY A 169 -6.21 8.89 -26.00
N TYR A 170 -5.14 9.31 -26.65
CA TYR A 170 -3.79 9.27 -26.09
C TYR A 170 -3.64 10.20 -24.87
N SER A 171 -4.24 11.40 -24.95
CA SER A 171 -4.23 12.37 -23.86
C SER A 171 -4.99 11.84 -22.62
N GLN A 172 -6.19 11.27 -22.84
CA GLN A 172 -6.97 10.64 -21.77
C GLN A 172 -6.21 9.49 -21.11
N LEU A 173 -5.61 8.60 -21.90
CA LEU A 173 -4.79 7.50 -21.40
C LEU A 173 -3.62 8.00 -20.53
N ARG A 174 -2.95 9.05 -21.00
CA ARG A 174 -1.82 9.65 -20.27
C ARG A 174 -2.25 10.28 -18.96
N GLU A 175 -3.40 10.94 -18.93
CA GLU A 175 -3.95 11.55 -17.72
C GLU A 175 -4.33 10.48 -16.67
N LEU A 176 -5.03 9.42 -17.10
CA LEU A 176 -5.37 8.29 -16.24
C LEU A 176 -4.12 7.61 -15.67
N LEU A 177 -3.12 7.37 -16.51
CA LEU A 177 -1.84 6.78 -16.04
C LEU A 177 -1.07 7.71 -15.10
N ALA A 178 -1.12 9.03 -15.31
CA ALA A 178 -0.48 10.00 -14.40
C ALA A 178 -1.16 10.01 -13.04
N THR A 179 -2.50 10.00 -13.00
CA THR A 179 -3.29 9.91 -11.76
C THR A 179 -2.98 8.61 -11.02
N PHE A 180 -2.93 7.48 -11.72
CA PHE A 180 -2.56 6.19 -11.15
C PHE A 180 -1.13 6.18 -10.57
N ARG A 181 -0.18 6.81 -11.25
CA ARG A 181 1.22 6.88 -10.80
C ARG A 181 1.38 7.69 -9.51
N LEU A 182 0.60 8.76 -9.34
CA LEU A 182 0.54 9.57 -8.13
C LEU A 182 -0.05 8.78 -6.95
N THR A 183 -1.11 8.03 -7.18
CA THR A 183 -1.80 7.24 -6.13
C THR A 183 -0.92 6.09 -5.63
N VAL A 184 -0.06 5.52 -6.48
CA VAL A 184 0.75 4.32 -6.15
C VAL A 184 2.10 4.68 -5.52
N GLN A 185 2.67 5.85 -5.83
CA GLN A 185 4.05 6.17 -5.43
C GLN A 185 4.18 6.87 -4.07
N GLU A 186 3.13 7.57 -3.58
CA GLU A 186 3.32 8.42 -2.41
C GLU A 186 2.13 8.35 -1.43
N ALA A 187 2.39 7.72 -0.28
CA ALA A 187 1.51 7.81 0.89
C ALA A 187 1.56 9.19 1.57
N ASN A 188 2.43 10.10 1.12
CA ASN A 188 2.61 11.43 1.67
C ASN A 188 2.09 12.48 0.69
N LEU A 189 0.95 13.10 1.04
CA LEU A 189 0.28 14.13 0.24
C LEU A 189 1.20 15.30 -0.14
N GLN A 190 2.14 15.67 0.72
CA GLN A 190 3.06 16.78 0.46
C GLN A 190 4.00 16.46 -0.71
N VAL A 191 4.58 15.27 -0.74
CA VAL A 191 5.47 14.82 -1.81
C VAL A 191 4.71 14.64 -3.12
N ALA A 192 3.48 14.12 -3.05
CA ALA A 192 2.59 14.02 -4.22
C ALA A 192 2.27 15.41 -4.82
N LEU A 193 1.97 16.40 -4.00
CA LEU A 193 1.73 17.77 -4.45
C LEU A 193 2.98 18.42 -5.06
N GLU A 194 4.16 18.22 -4.48
CA GLU A 194 5.43 18.72 -5.01
C GLU A 194 5.72 18.12 -6.40
N GLN A 195 5.46 16.83 -6.62
CA GLN A 195 5.61 16.17 -7.92
C GLN A 195 4.63 16.70 -8.97
N VAL A 196 3.37 16.97 -8.59
CA VAL A 196 2.38 17.60 -9.48
C VAL A 196 2.83 19.00 -9.91
N ILE A 197 3.28 19.82 -8.96
CA ILE A 197 3.77 21.17 -9.22
C ILE A 197 4.99 21.14 -10.16
N GLU A 198 5.91 20.22 -9.95
CA GLU A 198 7.11 20.08 -10.80
C GLU A 198 6.74 19.59 -12.21
N SER A 199 5.79 18.65 -12.33
CA SER A 199 5.26 18.20 -13.62
C SER A 199 4.58 19.34 -14.39
N LEU A 200 3.74 20.13 -13.73
CA LEU A 200 3.09 21.29 -14.34
C LEU A 200 4.09 22.38 -14.76
N ARG A 201 5.13 22.63 -13.94
CA ARG A 201 6.23 23.56 -14.28
C ARG A 201 7.00 23.12 -15.52
N SER A 202 7.27 21.82 -15.66
CA SER A 202 7.97 21.29 -16.83
C SER A 202 7.14 21.42 -18.11
N GLN A 203 5.82 21.24 -18.03
CA GLN A 203 4.91 21.43 -19.16
C GLN A 203 4.79 22.91 -19.58
N THR A 204 4.75 23.84 -18.63
CA THR A 204 4.66 25.28 -18.90
C THR A 204 5.94 25.86 -19.51
N LYS A 205 7.12 25.29 -19.18
CA LYS A 205 8.41 25.69 -19.79
C LYS A 205 8.58 25.21 -21.23
N MET A 206 7.79 24.26 -21.71
CA MET A 206 7.83 23.80 -23.11
C MET A 206 6.94 24.65 -24.04
N GLN A 207 6.20 25.61 -23.52
CA GLN A 207 5.35 26.53 -24.33
C GLN A 207 5.94 27.95 -24.47
N MET A 208 7.17 28.20 -24.06
CA MET A 208 7.96 29.37 -24.34
C MET A 208 9.13 29.00 -25.26
#